data_a879ab117f36a150738c52c374afe6be
#
_entry.id   a879ab117f36a150738c52c374afe6be
#
_cell.length_a   1.000
_cell.length_b   1.000
_cell.length_c   1.000
_cell.angle_alpha   90.00
_cell.angle_beta   90.00
_cell.angle_gamma   90.00
#
_symmetry.space_group_name_H-M   'P 1'
#
loop_
_entity.id
_entity.type
_entity.pdbx_description
1 polymer ?
#
loop_
_entity_poly.entity_id
_entity_poly.type
_entity_poly.pdbx_seq_one_letter_code
_entity_poly.pdbx_strand_id
1 'polypeptide(L)'
;MSRTPRFFTQEQISKRIKSGRGQGMGKDYQPWLTIQDVPSRGVSHRIYSHKTQRVHHLLSNLELYIFLILDWSSSVQDIREQFPLNIDDTKGICLEHGLRYPSIKGSEQIMTSDFLIDTNDNRAE
;
A
#
# COMPACT_ATOMS: atom_id res chain seq x y z
N MET A 1 -3.71 -16.80 20.65
CA MET A 1 -3.50 -15.39 20.89
C MET A 1 -4.34 -14.56 19.93
N SER A 2 -5.03 -13.62 20.48
CA SER A 2 -5.85 -12.81 19.61
C SER A 2 -4.99 -11.75 18.93
N ARG A 3 -5.38 -11.42 17.73
CA ARG A 3 -4.66 -10.43 16.97
C ARG A 3 -5.38 -9.10 17.02
N THR A 4 -4.65 -8.06 17.36
CA THR A 4 -5.18 -6.71 17.36
C THR A 4 -5.23 -6.19 15.93
N PRO A 5 -6.32 -5.56 15.52
CA PRO A 5 -6.35 -4.92 14.21
C PRO A 5 -5.24 -3.87 14.12
N ARG A 6 -4.61 -3.80 12.95
CA ARG A 6 -3.57 -2.82 12.74
C ARG A 6 -4.16 -1.42 12.70
N PHE A 7 -3.65 -0.55 13.54
CA PHE A 7 -4.02 0.86 13.46
C PHE A 7 -2.85 1.70 13.94
N PHE A 8 -2.87 2.96 13.57
CA PHE A 8 -1.83 3.90 13.95
C PHE A 8 -2.46 5.11 14.63
N THR A 9 -1.76 5.63 15.63
CA THR A 9 -2.15 6.90 16.24
C THR A 9 -1.79 8.03 15.28
N GLN A 10 -2.33 9.23 15.54
CA GLN A 10 -2.01 10.39 14.70
C GLN A 10 -0.52 10.69 14.72
N GLU A 11 0.13 10.50 15.86
CA GLU A 11 1.57 10.69 15.96
C GLU A 11 2.32 9.71 15.07
N GLN A 12 1.90 8.46 15.08
CA GLN A 12 2.54 7.43 14.26
C GLN A 12 2.32 7.71 12.78
N ILE A 13 1.12 8.15 12.41
CA ILE A 13 0.83 8.49 11.03
C ILE A 13 1.71 9.65 10.56
N SER A 14 1.82 10.70 11.38
CA SER A 14 2.67 11.83 11.04
C SER A 14 4.13 11.41 10.88
N LYS A 15 4.58 10.53 11.75
CA LYS A 15 5.95 10.04 11.70
C LYS A 15 6.21 9.26 10.42
N ARG A 16 5.27 8.43 10.03
CA ARG A 16 5.41 7.63 8.81
C ARG A 16 5.44 8.53 7.58
N ILE A 17 4.60 9.54 7.55
CA ILE A 17 4.60 10.50 6.44
C ILE A 17 5.95 11.22 6.36
N LYS A 18 6.46 11.65 7.48
CA LYS A 18 7.75 12.36 7.51
C LYS A 18 8.90 11.46 7.10
N SER A 19 8.82 10.17 7.37
CA SER A 19 9.87 9.25 7.01
C SER A 19 9.83 8.82 5.55
N GLY A 20 8.82 9.27 4.80
CA GLY A 20 8.71 8.98 3.37
C GLY A 20 7.88 7.78 3.03
N ARG A 21 7.10 7.24 3.98
CA ARG A 21 6.24 6.10 3.68
C ARG A 21 5.19 6.48 2.65
N GLY A 22 5.01 5.64 1.65
CA GLY A 22 4.05 5.87 0.59
C GLY A 22 4.52 6.87 -0.44
N GLN A 23 5.79 7.24 -0.42
CA GLN A 23 6.34 8.23 -1.33
C GLN A 23 7.48 7.65 -2.13
N GLY A 24 7.82 8.31 -3.23
CA GLY A 24 8.88 7.86 -4.09
C GLY A 24 8.37 7.00 -5.23
N MET A 25 9.28 6.63 -6.11
CA MET A 25 8.98 5.80 -7.26
C MET A 25 10.12 4.81 -7.46
N GLY A 26 9.80 3.69 -8.12
CA GLY A 26 10.82 2.70 -8.43
C GLY A 26 11.52 2.22 -7.17
N LYS A 27 12.83 2.24 -7.20
CA LYS A 27 13.62 1.73 -6.07
C LYS A 27 13.51 2.61 -4.84
N ASP A 28 13.05 3.84 -4.97
CA ASP A 28 12.96 4.78 -3.86
C ASP A 28 11.61 4.72 -3.15
N TYR A 29 10.66 3.98 -3.68
CA TYR A 29 9.34 3.90 -3.08
C TYR A 29 9.38 3.14 -1.76
N GLN A 30 8.70 3.68 -0.74
CA GLN A 30 8.55 3.01 0.55
C GLN A 30 7.07 2.72 0.78
N PRO A 31 6.69 1.44 0.90
CA PRO A 31 5.27 1.10 1.14
C PRO A 31 4.79 1.67 2.46
N TRP A 32 3.51 1.99 2.53
CA TRP A 32 2.91 2.44 3.79
C TRP A 32 3.02 1.37 4.85
N LEU A 33 2.76 0.12 4.47
CA LEU A 33 2.89 -1.02 5.38
C LEU A 33 3.92 -2.01 4.83
N THR A 34 4.73 -2.55 5.72
CA THR A 34 5.67 -3.60 5.38
C THR A 34 5.34 -4.84 6.18
N ILE A 35 6.07 -5.92 5.91
CA ILE A 35 5.87 -7.18 6.63
C ILE A 35 6.02 -6.98 8.13
N GLN A 36 6.95 -6.13 8.54
CA GLN A 36 7.19 -5.91 9.96
C GLN A 36 6.08 -5.15 10.65
N ASP A 37 5.29 -4.40 9.88
CA ASP A 37 4.22 -3.59 10.45
C ASP A 37 2.96 -4.38 10.73
N VAL A 38 2.82 -5.54 10.11
CA VAL A 38 1.60 -6.33 10.16
C VAL A 38 1.85 -7.59 10.97
N PRO A 39 1.21 -7.74 12.13
CA PRO A 39 1.36 -8.96 12.92
C PRO A 39 0.57 -10.08 12.24
N SER A 40 1.18 -10.70 11.28
CA SER A 40 0.51 -11.66 10.43
C SER A 40 0.73 -13.08 10.93
N ARG A 41 -0.33 -13.88 10.87
CA ARG A 41 -0.21 -15.31 11.09
C ARG A 41 -0.14 -16.04 9.76
N GLY A 42 -0.46 -15.36 8.71
CA GLY A 42 -0.41 -15.95 7.40
C GLY A 42 0.96 -15.84 6.79
N VAL A 43 1.02 -16.17 5.53
CA VAL A 43 2.27 -16.17 4.78
C VAL A 43 2.48 -14.80 4.19
N SER A 44 3.64 -14.22 4.45
CA SER A 44 4.04 -12.98 3.81
C SER A 44 5.33 -13.22 3.04
N HIS A 45 5.61 -12.36 2.09
CA HIS A 45 6.70 -12.59 1.15
C HIS A 45 7.52 -11.34 0.94
N ARG A 46 8.83 -11.53 0.73
CA ARG A 46 9.72 -10.46 0.30
C ARG A 46 10.33 -10.89 -1.03
N ILE A 47 10.01 -10.16 -2.08
CA ILE A 47 10.45 -10.52 -3.42
C ILE A 47 11.19 -9.35 -4.04
N TYR A 48 12.41 -9.60 -4.50
CA TYR A 48 13.16 -8.59 -5.24
C TYR A 48 12.67 -8.54 -6.68
N SER A 49 12.47 -7.33 -7.19
CA SER A 49 12.08 -7.13 -8.58
C SER A 49 13.20 -6.40 -9.32
N HIS A 50 13.59 -6.96 -10.45
CA HIS A 50 14.56 -6.28 -11.30
C HIS A 50 13.93 -5.10 -12.02
N LYS A 51 12.63 -5.12 -12.17
CA LYS A 51 11.90 -4.01 -12.78
C LYS A 51 11.95 -2.75 -11.93
N THR A 52 11.71 -2.90 -10.64
CA THR A 52 11.69 -1.76 -9.73
C THR A 52 13.00 -1.60 -8.95
N GLN A 53 13.85 -2.61 -8.98
CA GLN A 53 15.14 -2.63 -8.30
C GLN A 53 15.01 -2.45 -6.80
N ARG A 54 14.01 -3.09 -6.22
CA ARG A 54 13.84 -3.11 -4.77
C ARG A 54 13.09 -4.36 -4.35
N VAL A 55 13.10 -4.61 -3.04
CA VAL A 55 12.35 -5.72 -2.46
C VAL A 55 10.93 -5.27 -2.17
N HIS A 56 9.98 -6.06 -2.61
CA HIS A 56 8.55 -5.79 -2.37
C HIS A 56 8.05 -6.61 -1.21
N HIS A 57 7.18 -6.00 -0.40
CA HIS A 57 6.57 -6.65 0.74
C HIS A 57 5.14 -7.04 0.38
N LEU A 58 4.88 -8.33 0.34
CA LEU A 58 3.58 -8.85 -0.06
C LEU A 58 2.99 -9.55 1.15
N LEU A 59 1.81 -9.13 1.53
CA LEU A 59 1.23 -9.50 2.83
C LEU A 59 0.30 -10.71 2.77
N SER A 60 0.16 -11.30 1.59
CA SER A 60 -0.67 -12.49 1.43
C SER A 60 -0.24 -13.25 0.18
N ASN A 61 -0.73 -14.48 0.06
CA ASN A 61 -0.47 -15.26 -1.15
C ASN A 61 -1.15 -14.66 -2.37
N LEU A 62 -2.32 -14.10 -2.19
CA LEU A 62 -3.01 -13.45 -3.31
C LEU A 62 -2.21 -12.27 -3.83
N GLU A 63 -1.68 -11.45 -2.93
CA GLU A 63 -0.84 -10.34 -3.33
C GLU A 63 0.41 -10.82 -4.05
N LEU A 64 1.00 -11.92 -3.58
CA LEU A 64 2.15 -12.49 -4.28
C LEU A 64 1.80 -12.89 -5.70
N TYR A 65 0.67 -13.55 -5.90
CA TYR A 65 0.28 -13.99 -7.23
C TYR A 65 0.04 -12.80 -8.16
N ILE A 66 -0.65 -11.79 -7.66
CA ILE A 66 -0.90 -10.59 -8.45
C ILE A 66 0.41 -9.89 -8.78
N PHE A 67 1.29 -9.79 -7.79
CA PHE A 67 2.60 -9.15 -8.00
C PHE A 67 3.39 -9.86 -9.10
N LEU A 68 3.41 -11.19 -9.08
CA LEU A 68 4.16 -11.94 -10.08
C LEU A 68 3.64 -11.68 -11.48
N ILE A 69 2.34 -11.55 -11.63
CA ILE A 69 1.74 -11.23 -12.92
C ILE A 69 2.16 -9.83 -13.35
N LEU A 70 2.11 -8.87 -12.44
CA LEU A 70 2.49 -7.50 -12.75
C LEU A 70 3.97 -7.38 -13.09
N ASP A 71 4.80 -8.09 -12.33
CA ASP A 71 6.24 -8.04 -12.52
C ASP A 71 6.64 -8.66 -13.85
N TRP A 72 5.89 -9.65 -14.30
CA TRP A 72 6.13 -10.32 -15.57
C TRP A 72 5.66 -9.48 -16.75
N SER A 73 4.70 -8.61 -16.57
CA SER A 73 4.11 -7.85 -17.67
C SER A 73 5.05 -6.76 -18.17
N SER A 74 5.31 -6.78 -19.47
CA SER A 74 6.20 -5.79 -20.08
C SER A 74 5.58 -4.39 -20.12
N SER A 75 4.26 -4.30 -20.00
CA SER A 75 3.61 -2.99 -20.02
C SER A 75 3.61 -2.30 -18.67
N VAL A 76 3.94 -3.02 -17.61
CA VAL A 76 4.02 -2.44 -16.27
C VAL A 76 5.41 -1.90 -16.04
N GLN A 77 5.50 -0.62 -15.67
CA GLN A 77 6.80 0.05 -15.48
C GLN A 77 7.17 0.15 -14.02
N ASP A 78 6.21 0.29 -13.14
CA ASP A 78 6.48 0.43 -11.71
C ASP A 78 5.35 -0.20 -10.93
N ILE A 79 5.68 -0.75 -9.76
CA ILE A 79 4.72 -1.40 -8.89
C ILE A 79 4.94 -0.85 -7.49
N ARG A 80 3.89 -0.24 -6.92
CA ARG A 80 3.96 0.32 -5.56
C ARG A 80 2.90 -0.36 -4.72
N GLU A 81 3.34 -1.27 -3.87
CA GLU A 81 2.43 -2.02 -3.01
C GLU A 81 2.07 -1.19 -1.77
N GLN A 82 0.94 -1.47 -1.20
CA GLN A 82 0.44 -0.78 -0.01
C GLN A 82 0.55 0.72 -0.16
N PHE A 83 -0.08 1.23 -1.22
CA PHE A 83 -0.02 2.65 -1.54
C PHE A 83 -1.09 3.40 -0.75
N PRO A 84 -0.69 4.41 0.04
CA PRO A 84 -1.65 5.15 0.85
C PRO A 84 -2.49 6.07 -0.03
N LEU A 85 -3.80 6.02 0.20
CA LEU A 85 -4.72 6.88 -0.53
C LEU A 85 -4.83 8.21 0.17
N ASN A 86 -5.09 9.27 -0.61
CA ASN A 86 -5.23 10.61 -0.06
C ASN A 86 -6.44 10.62 0.89
N ILE A 87 -6.20 11.09 2.13
CA ILE A 87 -7.23 11.02 3.15
C ILE A 87 -8.42 11.92 2.84
N ASP A 88 -8.15 13.08 2.26
CA ASP A 88 -9.25 14.01 1.94
C ASP A 88 -10.13 13.44 0.86
N ASP A 89 -9.53 12.82 -0.15
CA ASP A 89 -10.29 12.19 -1.24
C ASP A 89 -11.12 11.02 -0.73
N THR A 90 -10.52 10.16 0.10
CA THR A 90 -11.25 9.00 0.60
C THR A 90 -12.36 9.40 1.56
N LYS A 91 -12.13 10.43 2.38
CA LYS A 91 -13.18 10.95 3.26
C LYS A 91 -14.33 11.54 2.44
N GLY A 92 -14.00 12.23 1.36
CA GLY A 92 -15.02 12.79 0.46
C GLY A 92 -15.88 11.70 -0.15
N ILE A 93 -15.25 10.63 -0.61
CA ILE A 93 -15.98 9.50 -1.20
C ILE A 93 -16.88 8.86 -0.15
N CYS A 94 -16.37 8.67 1.06
CA CYS A 94 -17.17 8.10 2.13
C CYS A 94 -18.38 8.95 2.43
N LEU A 95 -18.19 10.26 2.51
CA LEU A 95 -19.28 11.18 2.77
C LEU A 95 -20.33 11.13 1.66
N GLU A 96 -19.87 11.10 0.43
CA GLU A 96 -20.75 11.07 -0.73
C GLU A 96 -21.65 9.83 -0.74
N HIS A 97 -21.12 8.70 -0.27
CA HIS A 97 -21.86 7.44 -0.28
C HIS A 97 -22.48 7.08 1.06
N GLY A 98 -22.47 7.99 2.00
CA GLY A 98 -23.07 7.75 3.30
C GLY A 98 -22.32 6.73 4.14
N LEU A 99 -21.02 6.58 3.90
CA LEU A 99 -20.19 5.63 4.62
C LEU A 99 -19.38 6.35 5.68
N ARG A 100 -19.12 5.62 6.78
CA ARG A 100 -18.28 6.16 7.83
C ARG A 100 -16.82 5.96 7.48
N TYR A 101 -16.03 7.01 7.63
CA TYR A 101 -14.59 6.88 7.40
C TYR A 101 -13.96 6.09 8.56
N PRO A 102 -13.02 5.16 8.26
CA PRO A 102 -12.39 4.35 9.30
C PRO A 102 -11.65 5.20 10.32
N SER A 103 -12.02 5.02 11.59
CA SER A 103 -11.39 5.75 12.69
C SER A 103 -11.33 4.81 13.89
N ILE A 104 -10.17 4.74 14.52
CA ILE A 104 -9.97 3.88 15.68
C ILE A 104 -9.45 4.75 16.81
N LYS A 105 -10.19 4.76 17.92
CA LYS A 105 -9.80 5.54 19.10
C LYS A 105 -9.55 7.00 18.76
N GLY A 106 -10.39 7.55 17.90
CA GLY A 106 -10.30 8.95 17.53
C GLY A 106 -9.26 9.26 16.45
N SER A 107 -8.54 8.26 15.99
CA SER A 107 -7.53 8.45 14.96
C SER A 107 -8.05 7.97 13.61
N GLU A 108 -8.17 8.88 12.66
CA GLU A 108 -8.59 8.54 11.31
C GLU A 108 -7.44 7.82 10.61
N GLN A 109 -7.73 6.64 10.10
CA GLN A 109 -6.70 5.78 9.52
C GLN A 109 -6.48 6.09 8.05
N ILE A 110 -5.28 5.83 7.57
CA ILE A 110 -4.97 5.95 6.15
C ILE A 110 -5.36 4.63 5.48
N MET A 111 -6.22 4.73 4.46
CA MET A 111 -6.58 3.57 3.66
C MET A 111 -5.53 3.36 2.59
N THR A 112 -5.25 2.10 2.29
CA THR A 112 -4.25 1.78 1.26
C THR A 112 -4.87 0.97 0.14
N SER A 113 -4.29 1.11 -1.04
CA SER A 113 -4.55 0.21 -2.15
C SER A 113 -3.49 -0.87 -2.15
N ASP A 114 -3.87 -2.09 -2.50
CA ASP A 114 -2.90 -3.18 -2.54
C ASP A 114 -1.76 -2.86 -3.49
N PHE A 115 -2.06 -2.32 -4.65
CA PHE A 115 -1.05 -1.93 -5.63
C PHE A 115 -1.46 -0.67 -6.36
N LEU A 116 -0.48 0.18 -6.62
CA LEU A 116 -0.58 1.24 -7.61
C LEU A 116 0.47 0.95 -8.66
N ILE A 117 0.07 0.90 -9.92
CA ILE A 117 1.02 0.57 -10.98
C ILE A 117 1.09 1.69 -12.00
N ASP A 118 2.27 1.85 -12.57
CA ASP A 118 2.47 2.72 -13.72
C ASP A 118 2.67 1.84 -14.95
N THR A 119 2.04 2.19 -16.04
CA THR A 119 2.17 1.43 -17.27
C THR A 119 2.74 2.32 -18.36
N ASN A 120 3.29 1.68 -19.37
CA ASN A 120 3.76 2.40 -20.54
C ASN A 120 2.71 2.41 -21.66
N ASP A 121 1.48 2.14 -21.28
CA ASP A 121 0.37 2.12 -22.23
C ASP A 121 0.01 3.54 -22.59
N ASN A 122 0.25 3.89 -23.85
CA ASN A 122 0.03 5.23 -24.34
C ASN A 122 -1.27 5.38 -25.10
N ARG A 123 -2.22 4.52 -24.84
CA ARG A 123 -3.47 4.62 -25.57
C ARG A 123 -4.12 5.96 -25.28
N ALA A 124 -4.53 6.59 -26.32
CA ALA A 124 -5.09 7.95 -26.23
C ALA A 124 -6.61 7.91 -26.27
N GLU A 125 -7.18 7.02 -25.57
CA GLU A 125 -8.64 6.94 -25.54
C GLU A 125 -9.28 8.06 -24.83
#